data_345ad8ea21cb216c4d70c3b957c1fadd
#
_entry.id   345ad8ea21cb216c4d70c3b957c1fadd
#
_cell.length_a   1.000
_cell.length_b   1.000
_cell.length_c   1.000
_cell.angle_alpha   90.00
_cell.angle_beta   90.00
_cell.angle_gamma   90.00
#
_symmetry.space_group_name_H-M   'P 1'
#
loop_
_entity.id
_entity.type
_entity.pdbx_description
1 polymer ?
#
loop_
_entity_poly.entity_id
_entity_poly.type
_entity_poly.pdbx_seq_one_letter_code
_entity_poly.pdbx_strand_id
1 'polypeptide(L)'
;MAYIWSYLRRYPKWLAMNFTAAILFVIANLGLPTVLARMIDEGINRGDADKLYTYAWVMFGVVLTGIVGRVLLSYAVSKLTTTMVQVMRNDIYAKLQEYSHHEYEQIGVSSLVTRITSDAFVLMQFAEQILKMGVITPLMMVSSVFLILTTSPSLAWIVAISLPFLAVVVWYVAVKTRPLSEKQQATLDKINQYARENLTGLRVIRAFAREDFQEKKFASENAVYADNSNKLFKLTGLTEPLFVQIIIAMIVAIVWFALEPLGSGTLAIGDLVAFIEYSFHALLSFLFLANLFTMYPRTAVSSERLQEIMDMPISINPNEDGVTETETKGYLEFDNVTFAYPGETESPVLHNISFKAKPGETIAFIGSTGSGKSSLVQLIPRFYDVTLGRILVDGVDVRDYNLKALRRKIGFIPQKALLFTGTIGENIRYGKENASHEELNQATDVAQAKEFIDSKEERYDSHLAEGGSNLSGGQKQRLSIARAVVKRPDLYIFDDSFSALDYKTDATLRRRLKEVTQDATVLIVAQRVGTIMDADQIIVLDKGEIVGRGRHEELMETNGIYREIANSQLNQKSLTED
;
A
#
# COMPACT_ATOMS: atom_id res chain seq x y z
N MET A 1 -18.39 -0.99 0.65
CA MET A 1 -19.06 -2.32 0.47
C MET A 1 -19.27 -2.66 -0.99
N ALA A 2 -19.75 -1.74 -1.81
CA ALA A 2 -19.88 -1.95 -3.26
C ALA A 2 -18.55 -2.41 -3.90
N TYR A 3 -17.42 -1.88 -3.43
CA TYR A 3 -16.08 -2.22 -3.90
C TYR A 3 -15.72 -3.71 -3.67
N ILE A 4 -15.95 -4.25 -2.47
CA ILE A 4 -15.73 -5.69 -2.19
C ILE A 4 -16.65 -6.54 -3.06
N TRP A 5 -17.94 -6.16 -3.16
CA TRP A 5 -18.92 -6.90 -3.95
C TRP A 5 -18.61 -6.91 -5.44
N SER A 6 -18.01 -5.83 -5.98
CA SER A 6 -17.58 -5.78 -7.39
C SER A 6 -16.57 -6.87 -7.77
N TYR A 7 -15.72 -7.27 -6.84
CA TYR A 7 -14.77 -8.37 -7.03
C TYR A 7 -15.41 -9.73 -6.79
N LEU A 8 -16.18 -9.90 -5.73
CA LEU A 8 -16.81 -11.19 -5.40
C LEU A 8 -17.77 -11.67 -6.49
N ARG A 9 -18.57 -10.78 -7.08
CA ARG A 9 -19.53 -11.11 -8.14
C ARG A 9 -18.88 -11.61 -9.44
N ARG A 10 -17.58 -11.45 -9.61
CA ARG A 10 -16.84 -12.01 -10.75
C ARG A 10 -16.75 -13.53 -10.67
N TYR A 11 -17.05 -14.14 -9.51
CA TYR A 11 -16.91 -15.57 -9.24
C TYR A 11 -18.22 -16.22 -8.79
N PRO A 12 -19.29 -16.23 -9.63
CA PRO A 12 -20.63 -16.68 -9.22
C PRO A 12 -20.67 -18.16 -8.82
N LYS A 13 -19.86 -19.01 -9.44
CA LYS A 13 -19.80 -20.45 -9.10
C LYS A 13 -19.38 -20.68 -7.65
N TRP A 14 -18.38 -19.95 -7.18
CA TRP A 14 -17.89 -20.07 -5.81
C TRP A 14 -18.84 -19.43 -4.80
N LEU A 15 -19.56 -18.36 -5.18
CA LEU A 15 -20.62 -17.78 -4.37
C LEU A 15 -21.79 -18.76 -4.23
N ALA A 16 -22.21 -19.42 -5.30
CA ALA A 16 -23.27 -20.42 -5.25
C ALA A 16 -22.85 -21.62 -4.37
N MET A 17 -21.62 -22.10 -4.50
CA MET A 17 -21.08 -23.16 -3.64
C MET A 17 -21.05 -22.75 -2.16
N ASN A 18 -20.64 -21.51 -1.85
CA ASN A 18 -20.65 -20.95 -0.50
C ASN A 18 -22.06 -20.96 0.10
N PHE A 19 -23.05 -20.47 -0.66
CA PHE A 19 -24.45 -20.43 -0.21
C PHE A 19 -25.04 -21.81 -0.01
N THR A 20 -24.82 -22.74 -0.94
CA THR A 20 -25.26 -24.15 -0.82
C THR A 20 -24.62 -24.83 0.38
N ALA A 21 -23.33 -24.65 0.59
CA ALA A 21 -22.61 -25.20 1.71
C ALA A 21 -23.09 -24.64 3.06
N ALA A 22 -23.44 -23.34 3.10
CA ALA A 22 -24.03 -22.71 4.28
C ALA A 22 -25.40 -23.31 4.62
N ILE A 23 -26.26 -23.56 3.61
CA ILE A 23 -27.55 -24.23 3.80
C ILE A 23 -27.35 -25.65 4.36
N LEU A 24 -26.46 -26.45 3.77
CA LEU A 24 -26.16 -27.78 4.27
C LEU A 24 -25.68 -27.75 5.73
N PHE A 25 -24.84 -26.79 6.06
CA PHE A 25 -24.35 -26.59 7.43
C PHE A 25 -25.48 -26.23 8.40
N VAL A 26 -26.39 -25.33 8.02
CA VAL A 26 -27.54 -24.92 8.84
C VAL A 26 -28.52 -26.08 9.06
N ILE A 27 -28.83 -26.83 7.98
CA ILE A 27 -29.68 -28.02 8.05
C ILE A 27 -29.08 -29.05 9.01
N ALA A 28 -27.76 -29.26 8.95
CA ALA A 28 -27.11 -30.22 9.84
C ALA A 28 -27.16 -29.77 11.32
N ASN A 29 -26.88 -28.48 11.58
CA ASN A 29 -26.86 -27.95 12.96
C ASN A 29 -28.24 -27.94 13.61
N LEU A 30 -29.29 -27.59 12.87
CA LEU A 30 -30.69 -27.61 13.41
C LEU A 30 -31.36 -28.97 13.26
N GLY A 31 -30.96 -29.77 12.28
CA GLY A 31 -31.42 -31.14 12.07
C GLY A 31 -30.98 -32.09 13.18
N LEU A 32 -29.79 -31.89 13.74
CA LEU A 32 -29.29 -32.72 14.84
C LEU A 32 -30.18 -32.72 16.06
N PRO A 33 -30.57 -31.55 16.64
CA PRO A 33 -31.55 -31.50 17.75
C PRO A 33 -32.93 -32.06 17.37
N THR A 34 -33.35 -31.83 16.10
CA THR A 34 -34.63 -32.36 15.59
C THR A 34 -34.68 -33.87 15.59
N VAL A 35 -33.60 -34.52 15.11
CA VAL A 35 -33.49 -35.99 15.10
C VAL A 35 -33.37 -36.55 16.52
N LEU A 36 -32.57 -35.85 17.37
CA LEU A 36 -32.41 -36.22 18.77
C LEU A 36 -33.76 -36.20 19.51
N ALA A 37 -34.62 -35.19 19.30
CA ALA A 37 -35.95 -35.12 19.87
C ALA A 37 -36.76 -36.36 19.51
N ARG A 38 -36.84 -36.73 18.25
CA ARG A 38 -37.56 -37.93 17.81
C ARG A 38 -36.97 -39.22 18.38
N MET A 39 -35.63 -39.31 18.47
CA MET A 39 -34.95 -40.43 19.08
C MET A 39 -35.33 -40.59 20.56
N ILE A 40 -35.48 -39.51 21.31
CA ILE A 40 -35.93 -39.53 22.70
C ILE A 40 -37.39 -39.96 22.77
N ASP A 41 -38.28 -39.32 22.00
CA ASP A 41 -39.73 -39.50 22.15
C ASP A 41 -40.26 -40.80 21.57
N GLU A 42 -39.75 -41.24 20.42
CA GLU A 42 -40.22 -42.42 19.74
C GLU A 42 -39.37 -43.67 20.04
N GLY A 43 -38.07 -43.49 20.34
CA GLY A 43 -37.15 -44.59 20.65
C GLY A 43 -37.10 -44.86 22.15
N ILE A 44 -36.56 -43.92 22.93
CA ILE A 44 -36.29 -44.12 24.36
C ILE A 44 -37.60 -44.20 25.17
N ASN A 45 -38.50 -43.22 25.04
CA ASN A 45 -39.71 -43.14 25.83
C ASN A 45 -40.70 -44.27 25.54
N ARG A 46 -40.68 -44.84 24.30
CA ARG A 46 -41.53 -45.97 23.92
C ARG A 46 -40.83 -47.31 24.02
N GLY A 47 -39.55 -47.36 24.35
CA GLY A 47 -38.76 -48.60 24.43
C GLY A 47 -38.54 -49.30 23.08
N ASP A 48 -38.66 -48.58 21.95
CA ASP A 48 -38.57 -49.13 20.60
C ASP A 48 -37.09 -49.07 20.11
N ALA A 49 -36.40 -50.22 20.25
CA ALA A 49 -35.00 -50.32 19.89
C ALA A 49 -34.75 -50.16 18.38
N ASP A 50 -35.68 -50.58 17.52
CA ASP A 50 -35.53 -50.47 16.06
C ASP A 50 -35.56 -48.99 15.60
N LYS A 51 -36.45 -48.22 16.17
CA LYS A 51 -36.50 -46.77 15.96
C LYS A 51 -35.25 -46.07 16.48
N LEU A 52 -34.75 -46.48 17.64
CA LEU A 52 -33.53 -45.95 18.22
C LEU A 52 -32.35 -46.12 17.26
N TYR A 53 -32.15 -47.31 16.72
CA TYR A 53 -31.08 -47.54 15.71
C TYR A 53 -31.33 -46.76 14.41
N THR A 54 -32.56 -46.65 13.97
CA THR A 54 -32.93 -45.90 12.76
C THR A 54 -32.56 -44.42 12.92
N TYR A 55 -32.95 -43.78 14.02
CA TYR A 55 -32.61 -42.38 14.27
C TYR A 55 -31.11 -42.18 14.51
N ALA A 56 -30.38 -43.13 15.08
CA ALA A 56 -28.95 -43.07 15.22
C ALA A 56 -28.25 -43.05 13.83
N TRP A 57 -28.70 -43.85 12.85
CA TRP A 57 -28.19 -43.77 11.50
C TRP A 57 -28.55 -42.48 10.76
N VAL A 58 -29.78 -41.95 10.96
CA VAL A 58 -30.17 -40.65 10.42
C VAL A 58 -29.29 -39.55 11.00
N MET A 59 -29.05 -39.56 12.31
CA MET A 59 -28.19 -38.63 13.01
C MET A 59 -26.75 -38.65 12.47
N PHE A 60 -26.23 -39.86 12.24
CA PHE A 60 -24.92 -40.03 11.60
C PHE A 60 -24.88 -39.39 10.20
N GLY A 61 -25.92 -39.60 9.38
CA GLY A 61 -26.06 -38.94 8.06
C GLY A 61 -26.13 -37.43 8.14
N VAL A 62 -26.85 -36.86 9.13
CA VAL A 62 -26.92 -35.42 9.38
C VAL A 62 -25.55 -34.86 9.76
N VAL A 63 -24.80 -35.54 10.64
CA VAL A 63 -23.44 -35.16 11.01
C VAL A 63 -22.52 -35.16 9.80
N LEU A 64 -22.54 -36.20 8.97
CA LEU A 64 -21.74 -36.26 7.73
C LEU A 64 -22.09 -35.08 6.78
N THR A 65 -23.39 -34.78 6.63
CA THR A 65 -23.85 -33.64 5.83
C THR A 65 -23.28 -32.32 6.36
N GLY A 66 -23.26 -32.15 7.69
CA GLY A 66 -22.67 -30.99 8.35
C GLY A 66 -21.17 -30.86 8.12
N ILE A 67 -20.43 -31.98 8.21
CA ILE A 67 -18.99 -32.01 7.94
C ILE A 67 -18.72 -31.60 6.49
N VAL A 68 -19.41 -32.21 5.53
CA VAL A 68 -19.28 -31.88 4.10
C VAL A 68 -19.62 -30.42 3.86
N GLY A 69 -20.75 -29.93 4.42
CA GLY A 69 -21.14 -28.53 4.34
C GLY A 69 -20.06 -27.59 4.89
N ARG A 70 -19.47 -27.91 6.05
CA ARG A 70 -18.42 -27.09 6.68
C ARG A 70 -17.12 -27.07 5.86
N VAL A 71 -16.71 -28.21 5.32
CA VAL A 71 -15.50 -28.31 4.47
C VAL A 71 -15.68 -27.53 3.17
N LEU A 72 -16.82 -27.72 2.48
CA LEU A 72 -17.12 -27.01 1.24
C LEU A 72 -17.21 -25.49 1.47
N LEU A 73 -17.85 -25.08 2.58
CA LEU A 73 -17.93 -23.67 2.95
C LEU A 73 -16.54 -23.07 3.16
N SER A 74 -15.71 -23.73 3.98
CA SER A 74 -14.36 -23.24 4.26
C SER A 74 -13.51 -23.15 2.99
N TYR A 75 -13.63 -24.14 2.11
CA TYR A 75 -12.91 -24.15 0.83
C TYR A 75 -13.40 -23.01 -0.10
N ALA A 76 -14.72 -22.83 -0.24
CA ALA A 76 -15.30 -21.79 -1.08
C ALA A 76 -14.90 -20.40 -0.59
N VAL A 77 -15.02 -20.16 0.71
CA VAL A 77 -14.65 -18.87 1.33
C VAL A 77 -13.17 -18.58 1.16
N SER A 78 -12.30 -19.55 1.47
CA SER A 78 -10.86 -19.38 1.31
C SER A 78 -10.49 -19.05 -0.14
N LYS A 79 -11.06 -19.79 -1.12
CA LYS A 79 -10.80 -19.55 -2.54
C LYS A 79 -11.30 -18.18 -3.00
N LEU A 80 -12.52 -17.77 -2.59
CA LEU A 80 -13.09 -16.48 -2.94
C LEU A 80 -12.26 -15.32 -2.38
N THR A 81 -11.93 -15.37 -1.09
CA THR A 81 -11.24 -14.24 -0.42
C THR A 81 -9.81 -14.09 -0.87
N THR A 82 -9.08 -15.19 -1.03
CA THR A 82 -7.68 -15.14 -1.52
C THR A 82 -7.62 -14.69 -2.98
N THR A 83 -8.51 -15.20 -3.84
CA THR A 83 -8.56 -14.75 -5.24
C THR A 83 -9.00 -13.28 -5.34
N MET A 84 -9.99 -12.86 -4.56
CA MET A 84 -10.43 -11.46 -4.50
C MET A 84 -9.26 -10.53 -4.16
N VAL A 85 -8.52 -10.83 -3.10
CA VAL A 85 -7.40 -9.97 -2.66
C VAL A 85 -6.24 -9.99 -3.65
N GLN A 86 -5.97 -11.14 -4.26
CA GLN A 86 -4.94 -11.26 -5.30
C GLN A 86 -5.26 -10.35 -6.50
N VAL A 87 -6.48 -10.46 -7.05
CA VAL A 87 -6.90 -9.64 -8.20
C VAL A 87 -6.93 -8.17 -7.82
N MET A 88 -7.48 -7.83 -6.65
CA MET A 88 -7.52 -6.45 -6.15
C MET A 88 -6.12 -5.83 -6.05
N ARG A 89 -5.15 -6.55 -5.48
CA ARG A 89 -3.77 -6.07 -5.39
C ARG A 89 -3.11 -5.91 -6.76
N ASN A 90 -3.39 -6.81 -7.69
CA ASN A 90 -2.88 -6.70 -9.06
C ASN A 90 -3.48 -5.48 -9.77
N ASP A 91 -4.80 -5.25 -9.66
CA ASP A 91 -5.46 -4.10 -10.25
C ASP A 91 -4.92 -2.78 -9.67
N ILE A 92 -4.75 -2.70 -8.34
CA ILE A 92 -4.18 -1.54 -7.65
C ILE A 92 -2.73 -1.32 -8.10
N TYR A 93 -1.91 -2.38 -8.12
CA TYR A 93 -0.52 -2.26 -8.54
C TYR A 93 -0.38 -1.82 -9.99
N ALA A 94 -1.22 -2.35 -10.88
CA ALA A 94 -1.27 -1.90 -12.28
C ALA A 94 -1.64 -0.41 -12.37
N LYS A 95 -2.64 0.03 -11.62
CA LYS A 95 -3.04 1.45 -11.56
C LYS A 95 -1.92 2.36 -11.07
N LEU A 96 -1.17 1.92 -10.05
CA LEU A 96 0.00 2.66 -9.55
C LEU A 96 1.11 2.81 -10.59
N GLN A 97 1.30 1.83 -11.51
CA GLN A 97 2.28 1.96 -12.59
C GLN A 97 1.88 3.02 -13.64
N GLU A 98 0.61 3.40 -13.69
CA GLU A 98 0.11 4.48 -14.57
C GLU A 98 0.27 5.87 -13.95
N TYR A 99 0.45 5.97 -12.64
CA TYR A 99 0.58 7.23 -11.91
C TYR A 99 1.79 8.04 -12.38
N SER A 100 1.62 9.35 -12.41
CA SER A 100 2.72 10.30 -12.54
C SER A 100 3.38 10.57 -11.17
N HIS A 101 4.41 11.40 -11.18
CA HIS A 101 5.11 11.80 -9.95
C HIS A 101 4.18 12.52 -8.97
N HIS A 102 3.25 13.31 -9.51
CA HIS A 102 2.28 14.08 -8.74
C HIS A 102 1.37 13.21 -7.87
N GLU A 103 0.76 12.16 -8.43
CA GLU A 103 -0.14 11.27 -7.68
C GLU A 103 0.62 10.52 -6.57
N TYR A 104 1.88 10.12 -6.85
CA TYR A 104 2.74 9.52 -5.84
C TYR A 104 3.06 10.48 -4.68
N GLU A 105 3.31 11.75 -4.96
CA GLU A 105 3.59 12.76 -3.93
C GLU A 105 2.34 13.10 -3.13
N GLN A 106 1.18 13.18 -3.78
CA GLN A 106 -0.09 13.51 -3.13
C GLN A 106 -0.50 12.47 -2.09
N ILE A 107 -0.38 11.18 -2.37
CA ILE A 107 -0.75 10.11 -1.44
C ILE A 107 0.41 9.76 -0.50
N GLY A 108 1.63 9.81 -1.00
CA GLY A 108 2.85 9.38 -0.32
C GLY A 108 3.10 7.87 -0.39
N VAL A 109 4.36 7.49 -0.67
CA VAL A 109 4.77 6.08 -0.88
C VAL A 109 4.43 5.18 0.31
N SER A 110 4.66 5.64 1.55
CA SER A 110 4.36 4.86 2.76
C SER A 110 2.86 4.56 2.91
N SER A 111 2.00 5.52 2.53
CA SER A 111 0.55 5.36 2.52
C SER A 111 0.12 4.35 1.44
N LEU A 112 0.68 4.43 0.23
CA LEU A 112 0.42 3.49 -0.86
C LEU A 112 0.78 2.05 -0.49
N VAL A 113 1.94 1.85 0.14
CA VAL A 113 2.36 0.52 0.65
C VAL A 113 1.38 0.00 1.70
N THR A 114 0.95 0.85 2.65
CA THR A 114 -0.03 0.46 3.67
C THR A 114 -1.37 0.08 3.05
N ARG A 115 -1.82 0.83 2.04
CA ARG A 115 -3.09 0.55 1.33
C ARG A 115 -3.05 -0.80 0.61
N ILE A 116 -2.00 -1.09 -0.15
CA ILE A 116 -1.83 -2.36 -0.87
C ILE A 116 -1.70 -3.57 0.07
N THR A 117 -1.08 -3.38 1.23
CA THR A 117 -0.82 -4.47 2.18
C THR A 117 -1.93 -4.60 3.22
N SER A 118 -1.98 -3.65 4.17
CA SER A 118 -2.83 -3.72 5.35
C SER A 118 -4.30 -3.45 5.04
N ASP A 119 -4.63 -2.42 4.23
CA ASP A 119 -6.02 -2.12 3.92
C ASP A 119 -6.66 -3.22 3.06
N ALA A 120 -5.92 -3.75 2.07
CA ALA A 120 -6.38 -4.91 1.29
C ALA A 120 -6.61 -6.15 2.16
N PHE A 121 -5.76 -6.36 3.19
CA PHE A 121 -5.94 -7.46 4.14
C PHE A 121 -7.18 -7.28 5.02
N VAL A 122 -7.48 -6.06 5.47
CA VAL A 122 -8.71 -5.75 6.22
C VAL A 122 -9.95 -6.08 5.39
N LEU A 123 -9.95 -5.74 4.09
CA LEU A 123 -11.05 -6.09 3.19
C LEU A 123 -11.20 -7.61 3.03
N MET A 124 -10.08 -8.33 2.94
CA MET A 124 -10.07 -9.80 2.86
C MET A 124 -10.70 -10.42 4.11
N GLN A 125 -10.28 -9.98 5.30
CA GLN A 125 -10.82 -10.47 6.57
C GLN A 125 -12.32 -10.21 6.68
N PHE A 126 -12.77 -9.03 6.29
CA PHE A 126 -14.18 -8.70 6.33
C PHE A 126 -15.00 -9.51 5.31
N ALA A 127 -14.49 -9.71 4.10
CA ALA A 127 -15.11 -10.57 3.09
C ALA A 127 -15.20 -12.02 3.59
N GLU A 128 -14.18 -12.52 4.28
CA GLU A 128 -14.19 -13.84 4.91
C GLU A 128 -15.32 -13.94 5.96
N GLN A 129 -15.44 -12.95 6.83
CA GLN A 129 -16.46 -12.95 7.87
C GLN A 129 -17.89 -12.83 7.28
N ILE A 130 -18.10 -12.00 6.26
CA ILE A 130 -19.39 -11.92 5.57
C ILE A 130 -19.74 -13.24 4.89
N LEU A 131 -18.82 -13.85 4.17
CA LEU A 131 -19.08 -15.10 3.45
C LEU A 131 -19.31 -16.29 4.40
N LYS A 132 -18.70 -16.29 5.58
CA LYS A 132 -18.93 -17.29 6.63
C LYS A 132 -20.15 -16.93 7.48
N MET A 133 -20.02 -15.90 8.31
CA MET A 133 -21.01 -15.57 9.33
C MET A 133 -22.18 -14.75 8.79
N GLY A 134 -21.91 -13.85 7.81
CA GLY A 134 -22.98 -13.03 7.20
C GLY A 134 -23.99 -13.83 6.40
N VAL A 135 -23.66 -15.07 5.95
CA VAL A 135 -24.58 -15.99 5.28
C VAL A 135 -25.20 -16.97 6.27
N ILE A 136 -24.36 -17.63 7.09
CA ILE A 136 -24.86 -18.66 8.04
C ILE A 136 -25.77 -18.04 9.09
N THR A 137 -25.40 -16.92 9.67
CA THR A 137 -26.07 -16.37 10.85
C THR A 137 -27.52 -15.96 10.59
N PRO A 138 -27.86 -15.21 9.50
CA PRO A 138 -29.26 -14.93 9.19
C PRO A 138 -30.08 -16.19 8.89
N LEU A 139 -29.49 -17.15 8.14
CA LEU A 139 -30.15 -18.42 7.85
C LEU A 139 -30.44 -19.20 9.13
N MET A 140 -29.43 -19.30 10.02
CA MET A 140 -29.57 -19.98 11.31
C MET A 140 -30.64 -19.30 12.18
N MET A 141 -30.60 -17.97 12.28
CA MET A 141 -31.55 -17.19 13.07
C MET A 141 -33.01 -17.40 12.59
N VAL A 142 -33.25 -17.24 11.28
CA VAL A 142 -34.58 -17.40 10.68
C VAL A 142 -35.08 -18.84 10.85
N SER A 143 -34.23 -19.83 10.59
CA SER A 143 -34.60 -21.26 10.73
C SER A 143 -34.82 -21.65 12.17
N SER A 144 -34.02 -21.15 13.13
CA SER A 144 -34.21 -21.40 14.56
C SER A 144 -35.53 -20.81 15.06
N VAL A 145 -35.84 -19.55 14.70
CA VAL A 145 -37.12 -18.90 15.09
C VAL A 145 -38.30 -19.66 14.49
N PHE A 146 -38.22 -20.10 13.25
CA PHE A 146 -39.25 -20.92 12.61
C PHE A 146 -39.49 -22.23 13.40
N LEU A 147 -38.41 -22.96 13.73
CA LEU A 147 -38.50 -24.21 14.50
C LEU A 147 -39.03 -23.98 15.91
N ILE A 148 -38.63 -22.91 16.62
CA ILE A 148 -39.16 -22.51 17.93
C ILE A 148 -40.68 -22.33 17.85
N LEU A 149 -41.19 -21.60 16.85
CA LEU A 149 -42.62 -21.33 16.68
C LEU A 149 -43.43 -22.58 16.31
N THR A 150 -42.83 -23.52 15.61
CA THR A 150 -43.51 -24.77 15.21
C THR A 150 -43.44 -25.85 16.28
N THR A 151 -42.40 -25.87 17.14
CA THR A 151 -42.25 -26.86 18.21
C THR A 151 -43.13 -26.52 19.43
N SER A 152 -43.05 -25.29 19.92
CA SER A 152 -43.89 -24.88 21.09
C SER A 152 -44.15 -23.35 21.04
N PRO A 153 -45.27 -22.92 20.43
CA PRO A 153 -45.65 -21.50 20.41
C PRO A 153 -45.86 -20.93 21.83
N SER A 154 -46.27 -21.78 22.77
CA SER A 154 -46.54 -21.39 24.17
C SER A 154 -45.27 -20.97 24.93
N LEU A 155 -44.07 -21.44 24.52
CA LEU A 155 -42.79 -21.10 25.14
C LEU A 155 -42.00 -20.06 24.32
N ALA A 156 -42.41 -19.74 23.10
CA ALA A 156 -41.69 -18.86 22.19
C ALA A 156 -41.49 -17.43 22.72
N TRP A 157 -42.39 -16.95 23.59
CA TRP A 157 -42.29 -15.62 24.22
C TRP A 157 -41.03 -15.46 25.09
N ILE A 158 -40.50 -16.56 25.67
CA ILE A 158 -39.27 -16.54 26.47
C ILE A 158 -38.10 -16.11 25.60
N VAL A 159 -38.00 -16.66 24.40
CA VAL A 159 -36.95 -16.31 23.43
C VAL A 159 -37.20 -14.90 22.88
N ALA A 160 -38.46 -14.53 22.63
CA ALA A 160 -38.87 -13.20 22.18
C ALA A 160 -38.49 -12.08 23.17
N ILE A 161 -38.43 -12.37 24.47
CA ILE A 161 -37.93 -11.43 25.50
C ILE A 161 -36.42 -11.50 25.64
N SER A 162 -35.82 -12.68 25.53
CA SER A 162 -34.38 -12.87 25.71
C SER A 162 -33.55 -12.17 24.62
N LEU A 163 -34.02 -12.16 23.36
CA LEU A 163 -33.34 -11.50 22.25
C LEU A 163 -33.20 -9.97 22.40
N PRO A 164 -34.29 -9.20 22.66
CA PRO A 164 -34.19 -7.77 22.95
C PRO A 164 -33.34 -7.46 24.19
N PHE A 165 -33.44 -8.29 25.24
CA PHE A 165 -32.65 -8.11 26.45
C PHE A 165 -31.15 -8.26 26.13
N LEU A 166 -30.77 -9.28 25.35
CA LEU A 166 -29.42 -9.45 24.86
C LEU A 166 -28.98 -8.25 24.00
N ALA A 167 -29.86 -7.76 23.11
CA ALA A 167 -29.58 -6.59 22.29
C ALA A 167 -29.24 -5.34 23.11
N VAL A 168 -29.99 -5.10 24.19
CA VAL A 168 -29.74 -3.99 25.12
C VAL A 168 -28.40 -4.13 25.81
N VAL A 169 -28.05 -5.34 26.27
CA VAL A 169 -26.74 -5.60 26.90
C VAL A 169 -25.58 -5.34 25.92
N VAL A 170 -25.67 -5.88 24.69
CA VAL A 170 -24.66 -5.68 23.64
C VAL A 170 -24.54 -4.19 23.30
N TRP A 171 -25.67 -3.51 23.13
CA TRP A 171 -25.68 -2.07 22.86
C TRP A 171 -25.03 -1.26 23.98
N TYR A 172 -25.39 -1.55 25.24
CA TYR A 172 -24.83 -0.87 26.41
C TYR A 172 -23.31 -1.03 26.49
N VAL A 173 -22.81 -2.26 26.31
CA VAL A 173 -21.39 -2.54 26.30
C VAL A 173 -20.72 -1.79 25.14
N ALA A 174 -21.26 -1.85 23.93
CA ALA A 174 -20.70 -1.17 22.75
C ALA A 174 -20.59 0.34 22.95
N VAL A 175 -21.63 1.00 23.47
CA VAL A 175 -21.64 2.45 23.73
C VAL A 175 -20.62 2.84 24.81
N LYS A 176 -20.44 2.01 25.84
CA LYS A 176 -19.50 2.30 26.95
C LYS A 176 -18.05 1.96 26.59
N THR A 177 -17.83 0.97 25.75
CA THR A 177 -16.46 0.58 25.32
C THR A 177 -15.89 1.52 24.28
N ARG A 178 -16.72 2.11 23.42
CA ARG A 178 -16.28 2.99 22.33
C ARG A 178 -15.34 4.12 22.79
N PRO A 179 -15.70 5.00 23.76
CA PRO A 179 -14.80 6.07 24.20
C PRO A 179 -13.54 5.57 24.88
N LEU A 180 -13.58 4.39 25.54
CA LEU A 180 -12.39 3.77 26.12
C LEU A 180 -11.45 3.25 25.05
N SER A 181 -11.99 2.64 23.99
CA SER A 181 -11.20 2.19 22.83
C SER A 181 -10.56 3.35 22.10
N GLU A 182 -11.27 4.47 21.90
CA GLU A 182 -10.72 5.70 21.30
C GLU A 182 -9.56 6.27 22.13
N LYS A 183 -9.70 6.31 23.47
CA LYS A 183 -8.62 6.75 24.38
C LYS A 183 -7.43 5.80 24.36
N GLN A 184 -7.69 4.50 24.38
CA GLN A 184 -6.62 3.49 24.27
C GLN A 184 -5.84 3.66 22.98
N GLN A 185 -6.53 3.81 21.84
CA GLN A 185 -5.89 4.00 20.54
C GLN A 185 -5.06 5.28 20.51
N ALA A 186 -5.60 6.41 20.97
CA ALA A 186 -4.86 7.69 21.01
C ALA A 186 -3.59 7.60 21.88
N THR A 187 -3.64 6.84 22.98
CA THR A 187 -2.44 6.64 23.83
C THR A 187 -1.44 5.69 23.15
N LEU A 188 -1.91 4.66 22.43
CA LEU A 188 -1.05 3.77 21.66
C LEU A 188 -0.32 4.52 20.54
N ASP A 189 -0.99 5.46 19.88
CA ASP A 189 -0.40 6.29 18.84
C ASP A 189 0.74 7.17 19.39
N LYS A 190 0.58 7.72 20.60
CA LYS A 190 1.64 8.45 21.31
C LYS A 190 2.83 7.55 21.67
N ILE A 191 2.57 6.34 22.17
CA ILE A 191 3.62 5.35 22.47
C ILE A 191 4.43 5.03 21.20
N ASN A 192 3.73 4.79 20.09
CA ASN A 192 4.36 4.53 18.80
C ASN A 192 5.17 5.74 18.28
N GLN A 193 4.66 6.95 18.49
CA GLN A 193 5.39 8.18 18.19
C GLN A 193 6.68 8.27 19.00
N TYR A 194 6.61 8.10 20.32
CA TYR A 194 7.79 8.17 21.20
C TYR A 194 8.82 7.08 20.88
N ALA A 195 8.36 5.85 20.61
CA ALA A 195 9.24 4.77 20.18
C ALA A 195 9.98 5.13 18.88
N ARG A 196 9.26 5.69 17.88
CA ARG A 196 9.85 6.12 16.62
C ARG A 196 10.84 7.27 16.80
N GLU A 197 10.48 8.28 17.60
CA GLU A 197 11.36 9.40 17.94
C GLU A 197 12.64 8.92 18.63
N ASN A 198 12.54 7.97 19.56
CA ASN A 198 13.68 7.39 20.24
C ASN A 198 14.61 6.61 19.30
N LEU A 199 14.04 5.76 18.41
CA LEU A 199 14.82 4.95 17.49
C LEU A 199 15.53 5.81 16.43
N THR A 200 14.85 6.82 15.90
CA THR A 200 15.43 7.73 14.90
C THR A 200 16.39 8.74 15.52
N GLY A 201 16.08 9.20 16.73
CA GLY A 201 16.88 10.18 17.47
C GLY A 201 17.94 9.62 18.41
N LEU A 202 18.24 8.32 18.37
CA LEU A 202 19.12 7.64 19.33
C LEU A 202 20.48 8.32 19.53
N ARG A 203 21.09 8.79 18.43
CA ARG A 203 22.37 9.51 18.48
C ARG A 203 22.27 10.81 19.26
N VAL A 204 21.17 11.55 19.08
CA VAL A 204 20.93 12.81 19.78
C VAL A 204 20.67 12.55 21.26
N ILE A 205 19.84 11.58 21.59
CA ILE A 205 19.52 11.21 22.98
C ILE A 205 20.80 10.86 23.74
N ARG A 206 21.68 10.04 23.14
CA ARG A 206 22.98 9.67 23.74
C ARG A 206 23.97 10.82 23.82
N ALA A 207 24.04 11.67 22.77
CA ALA A 207 24.94 12.82 22.78
C ALA A 207 24.61 13.82 23.91
N PHE A 208 23.32 13.91 24.28
CA PHE A 208 22.86 14.79 25.34
C PHE A 208 22.60 14.08 26.68
N ALA A 209 22.93 12.78 26.80
CA ALA A 209 22.70 11.93 27.99
C ALA A 209 21.27 12.07 28.55
N ARG A 210 20.26 11.92 27.65
CA ARG A 210 18.84 12.11 27.97
C ARG A 210 18.03 10.82 28.01
N GLU A 211 18.69 9.67 28.19
CA GLU A 211 18.06 8.34 28.25
C GLU A 211 17.00 8.29 29.36
N ASP A 212 17.34 8.69 30.58
CA ASP A 212 16.43 8.68 31.75
C ASP A 212 15.19 9.55 31.52
N PHE A 213 15.34 10.68 30.84
CA PHE A 213 14.22 11.54 30.51
C PHE A 213 13.26 10.86 29.52
N GLN A 214 13.79 10.20 28.49
CA GLN A 214 12.99 9.50 27.50
C GLN A 214 12.32 8.25 28.11
N GLU A 215 13.02 7.52 28.97
CA GLU A 215 12.46 6.37 29.69
C GLU A 215 11.29 6.79 30.57
N LYS A 216 11.42 7.86 31.36
CA LYS A 216 10.33 8.37 32.21
C LYS A 216 9.14 8.84 31.37
N LYS A 217 9.40 9.52 30.24
CA LYS A 217 8.36 9.98 29.32
C LYS A 217 7.58 8.81 28.72
N PHE A 218 8.28 7.77 28.25
CA PHE A 218 7.67 6.55 27.74
C PHE A 218 6.89 5.80 28.82
N ALA A 219 7.49 5.61 30.01
CA ALA A 219 6.85 4.92 31.12
C ALA A 219 5.55 5.60 31.58
N SER A 220 5.51 6.95 31.59
CA SER A 220 4.31 7.71 31.93
C SER A 220 3.16 7.44 30.96
N GLU A 221 3.40 7.52 29.65
CA GLU A 221 2.35 7.23 28.65
C GLU A 221 1.96 5.75 28.62
N ASN A 222 2.92 4.86 28.85
CA ASN A 222 2.63 3.42 28.95
C ASN A 222 1.75 3.09 30.16
N ALA A 223 1.93 3.79 31.28
CA ALA A 223 1.05 3.65 32.44
C ALA A 223 -0.39 4.12 32.13
N VAL A 224 -0.56 5.23 31.40
CA VAL A 224 -1.86 5.71 30.94
C VAL A 224 -2.51 4.69 29.96
N TYR A 225 -1.73 4.11 29.05
CA TYR A 225 -2.20 3.07 28.15
C TYR A 225 -2.67 1.84 28.92
N ALA A 226 -1.89 1.38 29.91
CA ALA A 226 -2.23 0.24 30.73
C ALA A 226 -3.52 0.47 31.54
N ASP A 227 -3.73 1.67 32.10
CA ASP A 227 -4.96 2.03 32.82
C ASP A 227 -6.18 2.05 31.89
N ASN A 228 -6.06 2.68 30.72
CA ASN A 228 -7.13 2.71 29.72
C ASN A 228 -7.46 1.29 29.22
N SER A 229 -6.44 0.46 28.96
CA SER A 229 -6.61 -0.94 28.54
C SER A 229 -7.29 -1.77 29.63
N ASN A 230 -6.90 -1.59 30.89
CA ASN A 230 -7.51 -2.29 32.02
C ASN A 230 -9.01 -1.95 32.15
N LYS A 231 -9.36 -0.66 32.04
CA LYS A 231 -10.78 -0.21 32.05
C LYS A 231 -11.57 -0.80 30.89
N LEU A 232 -10.99 -0.81 29.68
CA LEU A 232 -11.61 -1.38 28.49
C LEU A 232 -11.80 -2.89 28.65
N PHE A 233 -10.75 -3.63 29.03
CA PHE A 233 -10.81 -5.09 29.16
C PHE A 233 -11.71 -5.56 30.31
N LYS A 234 -11.80 -4.81 31.41
CA LYS A 234 -12.78 -5.10 32.46
C LYS A 234 -14.21 -5.02 31.94
N LEU A 235 -14.51 -4.02 31.11
CA LEU A 235 -15.88 -3.85 30.58
C LEU A 235 -16.16 -4.86 29.44
N THR A 236 -15.25 -5.07 28.53
CA THR A 236 -15.42 -6.06 27.44
C THR A 236 -15.41 -7.49 27.97
N GLY A 237 -14.60 -7.78 28.99
CA GLY A 237 -14.52 -9.09 29.64
C GLY A 237 -15.82 -9.50 30.36
N LEU A 238 -16.71 -8.56 30.70
CA LEU A 238 -18.03 -8.87 31.24
C LEU A 238 -19.03 -9.35 30.17
N THR A 239 -18.74 -9.15 28.88
CA THR A 239 -19.69 -9.49 27.81
C THR A 239 -19.99 -10.98 27.75
N GLU A 240 -18.96 -11.82 27.78
CA GLU A 240 -19.10 -13.27 27.69
C GLU A 240 -19.81 -13.86 28.93
N PRO A 241 -19.43 -13.54 30.19
CA PRO A 241 -20.18 -13.99 31.36
C PRO A 241 -21.65 -13.56 31.36
N LEU A 242 -21.93 -12.31 30.98
CA LEU A 242 -23.33 -11.83 30.89
C LEU A 242 -24.14 -12.59 29.85
N PHE A 243 -23.55 -12.86 28.69
CA PHE A 243 -24.15 -13.66 27.64
C PHE A 243 -24.49 -15.09 28.13
N VAL A 244 -23.51 -15.74 28.76
CA VAL A 244 -23.71 -17.08 29.34
C VAL A 244 -24.83 -17.08 30.41
N GLN A 245 -24.88 -16.06 31.28
CA GLN A 245 -25.94 -15.96 32.30
C GLN A 245 -27.33 -15.73 31.68
N ILE A 246 -27.43 -14.97 30.58
CA ILE A 246 -28.69 -14.80 29.85
C ILE A 246 -29.16 -16.14 29.28
N ILE A 247 -28.27 -16.92 28.70
CA ILE A 247 -28.59 -18.27 28.19
C ILE A 247 -29.04 -19.17 29.30
N ILE A 248 -28.32 -19.23 30.42
CA ILE A 248 -28.70 -20.07 31.59
C ILE A 248 -30.06 -19.65 32.13
N ALA A 249 -30.28 -18.34 32.30
CA ALA A 249 -31.57 -17.82 32.76
C ALA A 249 -32.73 -18.19 31.80
N MET A 250 -32.49 -18.11 30.49
CA MET A 250 -33.42 -18.52 29.45
C MET A 250 -33.72 -20.01 29.55
N ILE A 251 -32.71 -20.87 29.69
CA ILE A 251 -32.90 -22.33 29.83
C ILE A 251 -33.70 -22.65 31.09
N VAL A 252 -33.36 -22.04 32.23
CA VAL A 252 -34.11 -22.22 33.48
C VAL A 252 -35.57 -21.78 33.30
N ALA A 253 -35.84 -20.65 32.67
CA ALA A 253 -37.19 -20.20 32.38
C ALA A 253 -37.94 -21.18 31.45
N ILE A 254 -37.28 -21.65 30.36
CA ILE A 254 -37.88 -22.64 29.46
C ILE A 254 -38.26 -23.90 30.22
N VAL A 255 -37.39 -24.47 31.05
CA VAL A 255 -37.65 -25.68 31.81
C VAL A 255 -38.79 -25.43 32.84
N TRP A 256 -38.76 -24.27 33.53
CA TRP A 256 -39.80 -23.93 34.52
C TRP A 256 -41.20 -23.82 33.89
N PHE A 257 -41.33 -23.10 32.79
CA PHE A 257 -42.60 -22.91 32.10
C PHE A 257 -43.02 -24.11 31.23
N ALA A 258 -42.11 -25.06 30.97
CA ALA A 258 -42.41 -26.31 30.28
C ALA A 258 -43.06 -27.37 31.19
N LEU A 259 -43.00 -27.22 32.52
CA LEU A 259 -43.54 -28.23 33.46
C LEU A 259 -45.05 -28.50 33.24
N GLU A 260 -45.85 -27.48 32.99
CA GLU A 260 -47.28 -27.62 32.74
C GLU A 260 -47.56 -28.30 31.37
N PRO A 261 -46.99 -27.85 30.23
CA PRO A 261 -47.10 -28.54 28.93
C PRO A 261 -46.63 -29.99 28.96
N LEU A 262 -45.53 -30.28 29.67
CA LEU A 262 -45.05 -31.66 29.86
C LEU A 262 -46.02 -32.51 30.69
N GLY A 263 -46.55 -31.97 31.80
CA GLY A 263 -47.50 -32.66 32.66
C GLY A 263 -48.83 -32.93 31.96
N SER A 264 -49.28 -32.06 31.08
CA SER A 264 -50.51 -32.22 30.29
C SER A 264 -50.32 -33.08 29.02
N GLY A 265 -49.08 -33.48 28.68
CA GLY A 265 -48.76 -34.25 27.48
C GLY A 265 -48.84 -33.46 26.16
N THR A 266 -48.95 -32.13 26.23
CA THR A 266 -48.98 -31.26 25.05
C THR A 266 -47.59 -30.95 24.49
N LEU A 267 -46.53 -31.20 25.28
CA LEU A 267 -45.13 -31.10 24.89
C LEU A 267 -44.42 -32.42 25.22
N ALA A 268 -43.63 -32.95 24.30
CA ALA A 268 -42.80 -34.12 24.55
C ALA A 268 -41.42 -33.73 25.12
N ILE A 269 -40.75 -34.65 25.81
CA ILE A 269 -39.42 -34.39 26.42
C ILE A 269 -38.37 -34.09 25.34
N GLY A 270 -38.43 -34.82 24.24
CA GLY A 270 -37.54 -34.61 23.11
C GLY A 270 -37.74 -33.21 22.48
N ASP A 271 -39.01 -32.80 22.32
CA ASP A 271 -39.32 -31.47 21.79
C ASP A 271 -38.81 -30.35 22.73
N LEU A 272 -38.81 -30.53 24.03
CA LEU A 272 -38.24 -29.59 25.00
C LEU A 272 -36.71 -29.46 24.78
N VAL A 273 -36.01 -30.58 24.62
CA VAL A 273 -34.56 -30.59 24.37
C VAL A 273 -34.24 -29.85 23.07
N ALA A 274 -34.97 -30.14 21.99
CA ALA A 274 -34.79 -29.46 20.72
C ALA A 274 -35.10 -27.94 20.81
N PHE A 275 -36.15 -27.56 21.54
CA PHE A 275 -36.52 -26.15 21.77
C PHE A 275 -35.40 -25.37 22.45
N ILE A 276 -34.74 -25.95 23.46
CA ILE A 276 -33.57 -25.34 24.14
C ILE A 276 -32.42 -25.12 23.15
N GLU A 277 -32.11 -26.11 22.35
CA GLU A 277 -31.04 -26.02 21.33
C GLU A 277 -31.35 -24.98 20.26
N TYR A 278 -32.57 -24.91 19.73
CA TYR A 278 -32.98 -23.88 18.79
C TYR A 278 -32.87 -22.48 19.39
N SER A 279 -33.27 -22.33 20.65
CA SER A 279 -33.19 -21.08 21.39
C SER A 279 -31.74 -20.63 21.58
N PHE A 280 -30.84 -21.57 21.90
CA PHE A 280 -29.41 -21.34 21.99
C PHE A 280 -28.85 -20.85 20.66
N HIS A 281 -29.15 -21.52 19.54
CA HIS A 281 -28.72 -21.14 18.23
C HIS A 281 -29.26 -19.77 17.79
N ALA A 282 -30.48 -19.42 18.13
CA ALA A 282 -31.07 -18.10 17.86
C ALA A 282 -30.29 -16.98 18.57
N LEU A 283 -30.01 -17.14 19.89
CA LEU A 283 -29.24 -16.15 20.65
C LEU A 283 -27.78 -16.02 20.16
N LEU A 284 -27.15 -17.18 19.92
CA LEU A 284 -25.75 -17.21 19.41
C LEU A 284 -25.62 -16.53 18.04
N SER A 285 -26.61 -16.74 17.17
CA SER A 285 -26.67 -16.09 15.86
C SER A 285 -26.75 -14.57 16.00
N PHE A 286 -27.52 -14.07 16.93
CA PHE A 286 -27.60 -12.63 17.20
C PHE A 286 -26.24 -12.06 17.62
N LEU A 287 -25.51 -12.75 18.49
CA LEU A 287 -24.18 -12.32 18.93
C LEU A 287 -23.18 -12.27 17.78
N PHE A 288 -23.17 -13.27 16.91
CA PHE A 288 -22.29 -13.29 15.74
C PHE A 288 -22.62 -12.17 14.73
N LEU A 289 -23.90 -11.86 14.54
CA LEU A 289 -24.31 -10.75 13.70
C LEU A 289 -23.83 -9.40 14.27
N ALA A 290 -23.91 -9.21 15.60
CA ALA A 290 -23.39 -8.02 16.26
C ALA A 290 -21.89 -7.82 16.03
N ASN A 291 -21.09 -8.90 16.05
CA ASN A 291 -19.65 -8.84 15.78
C ASN A 291 -19.33 -8.38 14.35
N LEU A 292 -20.13 -8.74 13.35
CA LEU A 292 -19.96 -8.24 11.97
C LEU A 292 -20.08 -6.70 11.89
N PHE A 293 -21.01 -6.13 12.62
CA PHE A 293 -21.20 -4.67 12.65
C PHE A 293 -20.01 -3.93 13.27
N THR A 294 -19.27 -4.55 14.19
CA THR A 294 -18.09 -3.91 14.79
C THR A 294 -16.92 -3.79 13.81
N MET A 295 -16.82 -4.68 12.83
CA MET A 295 -15.75 -4.64 11.79
C MET A 295 -16.06 -3.64 10.67
N TYR A 296 -17.32 -3.32 10.46
CA TYR A 296 -17.80 -2.51 9.35
C TYR A 296 -17.11 -1.14 9.23
N PRO A 297 -17.00 -0.29 10.28
CA PRO A 297 -16.43 1.06 10.15
C PRO A 297 -14.97 1.04 9.67
N ARG A 298 -14.15 0.14 10.22
CA ARG A 298 -12.76 -0.02 9.82
C ARG A 298 -12.64 -0.44 8.35
N THR A 299 -13.47 -1.38 7.95
CA THR A 299 -13.49 -1.89 6.57
C THR A 299 -13.97 -0.83 5.58
N ALA A 300 -14.95 0.00 5.98
CA ALA A 300 -15.42 1.10 5.15
C ALA A 300 -14.30 2.10 4.83
N VAL A 301 -13.54 2.52 5.85
CA VAL A 301 -12.40 3.43 5.69
C VAL A 301 -11.32 2.82 4.80
N SER A 302 -10.95 1.54 5.02
CA SER A 302 -9.97 0.85 4.16
C SER A 302 -10.46 0.72 2.71
N SER A 303 -11.77 0.47 2.53
CA SER A 303 -12.39 0.41 1.20
C SER A 303 -12.35 1.74 0.46
N GLU A 304 -12.63 2.86 1.15
CA GLU A 304 -12.56 4.21 0.60
C GLU A 304 -11.14 4.56 0.16
N ARG A 305 -10.14 4.25 0.99
CA ARG A 305 -8.72 4.48 0.66
C ARG A 305 -8.25 3.71 -0.56
N LEU A 306 -8.70 2.47 -0.72
CA LEU A 306 -8.35 1.66 -1.89
C LEU A 306 -9.09 2.15 -3.15
N GLN A 307 -10.33 2.56 -3.00
CA GLN A 307 -11.12 3.12 -4.08
C GLN A 307 -10.56 4.48 -4.54
N GLU A 308 -10.07 5.32 -3.62
CA GLU A 308 -9.38 6.58 -3.93
C GLU A 308 -8.22 6.36 -4.91
N ILE A 309 -7.43 5.27 -4.75
CA ILE A 309 -6.36 4.93 -5.71
C ILE A 309 -6.96 4.60 -7.09
N MET A 310 -8.04 3.81 -7.13
CA MET A 310 -8.62 3.39 -8.41
C MET A 310 -9.31 4.53 -9.16
N ASP A 311 -9.91 5.47 -8.43
CA ASP A 311 -10.68 6.59 -8.97
C ASP A 311 -9.83 7.85 -9.22
N MET A 312 -8.59 7.89 -8.71
CA MET A 312 -7.70 9.04 -8.87
C MET A 312 -7.39 9.30 -10.35
N PRO A 313 -7.68 10.51 -10.85
CA PRO A 313 -7.36 10.88 -12.21
C PRO A 313 -5.83 10.92 -12.40
N ILE A 314 -5.36 10.44 -13.54
CA ILE A 314 -3.95 10.47 -13.92
C ILE A 314 -3.68 11.83 -14.55
N SER A 315 -2.71 12.58 -14.02
CA SER A 315 -2.38 13.91 -14.52
C SER A 315 -1.69 13.87 -15.89
N ILE A 316 -0.97 12.78 -16.19
CA ILE A 316 -0.29 12.60 -17.48
C ILE A 316 -0.93 11.43 -18.21
N ASN A 317 -1.76 11.74 -19.20
CA ASN A 317 -2.33 10.73 -20.08
C ASN A 317 -1.25 10.27 -21.09
N PRO A 318 -0.87 8.98 -21.11
CA PRO A 318 0.02 8.46 -22.13
C PRO A 318 -0.69 8.52 -23.50
N ASN A 319 -0.02 9.09 -24.50
CA ASN A 319 -0.50 9.04 -25.88
C ASN A 319 -0.05 7.69 -26.48
N GLU A 320 -0.92 6.70 -26.52
CA GLU A 320 -0.57 5.37 -27.04
C GLU A 320 -0.31 5.39 -28.53
N ASP A 321 -1.01 6.23 -29.29
CA ASP A 321 -0.88 6.43 -30.74
C ASP A 321 0.15 7.51 -31.09
N GLY A 322 0.87 8.03 -30.11
CA GLY A 322 1.86 9.08 -30.27
C GLY A 322 3.08 8.67 -31.08
N VAL A 323 3.88 9.66 -31.47
CA VAL A 323 5.11 9.46 -32.26
C VAL A 323 6.06 8.52 -31.53
N THR A 324 6.56 7.50 -32.24
CA THR A 324 7.50 6.50 -31.71
C THR A 324 8.93 6.67 -32.22
N GLU A 325 9.10 7.20 -33.42
CA GLU A 325 10.40 7.39 -34.10
C GLU A 325 10.48 8.76 -34.73
N THR A 326 11.68 9.33 -34.79
CA THR A 326 11.98 10.62 -35.42
C THR A 326 13.23 10.50 -36.29
N GLU A 327 13.31 11.31 -37.36
CA GLU A 327 14.49 11.36 -38.22
C GLU A 327 15.68 12.02 -37.53
N THR A 328 15.41 13.11 -36.80
CA THR A 328 16.42 13.80 -35.98
C THR A 328 16.63 13.07 -34.67
N LYS A 329 17.84 13.11 -34.12
CA LYS A 329 18.15 12.51 -32.80
C LYS A 329 18.95 13.50 -31.96
N GLY A 330 18.52 13.70 -30.73
CA GLY A 330 19.24 14.51 -29.74
C GLY A 330 18.95 16.01 -29.82
N TYR A 331 18.00 16.50 -30.61
CA TYR A 331 17.58 17.90 -30.57
C TYR A 331 16.60 18.16 -29.41
N LEU A 332 16.82 19.24 -28.67
CA LEU A 332 15.95 19.68 -27.59
C LEU A 332 15.65 21.18 -27.72
N GLU A 333 14.40 21.57 -27.60
CA GLU A 333 13.98 22.97 -27.59
C GLU A 333 12.95 23.23 -26.49
N PHE A 334 13.18 24.24 -25.69
CA PHE A 334 12.20 24.86 -24.82
C PHE A 334 11.69 26.13 -25.51
N ASP A 335 10.37 26.23 -25.70
CA ASP A 335 9.73 27.37 -26.36
C ASP A 335 8.73 28.00 -25.42
N ASN A 336 9.14 29.13 -24.81
CA ASN A 336 8.36 29.95 -23.86
C ASN A 336 7.73 29.14 -22.71
N VAL A 337 8.49 28.23 -22.12
CA VAL A 337 8.00 27.29 -21.09
C VAL A 337 7.81 28.00 -19.76
N THR A 338 6.59 27.94 -19.24
CA THR A 338 6.23 28.30 -17.87
C THR A 338 5.72 27.06 -17.16
N PHE A 339 6.16 26.81 -15.93
CA PHE A 339 5.77 25.63 -15.18
C PHE A 339 5.47 25.98 -13.72
N ALA A 340 4.31 25.50 -13.26
CA ALA A 340 3.92 25.43 -11.85
C ALA A 340 3.60 23.97 -11.50
N TYR A 341 3.90 23.55 -10.29
CA TYR A 341 3.48 22.22 -9.82
C TYR A 341 1.95 22.15 -9.73
N PRO A 342 1.36 20.96 -9.98
CA PRO A 342 -0.07 20.79 -9.82
C PRO A 342 -0.55 21.18 -8.40
N GLY A 343 -1.59 22.04 -8.35
CA GLY A 343 -2.08 22.62 -7.09
C GLY A 343 -1.47 23.97 -6.71
N GLU A 344 -0.36 24.42 -7.33
CA GLU A 344 0.33 25.68 -7.06
C GLU A 344 0.37 26.60 -8.31
N THR A 345 -0.71 26.63 -9.08
CA THR A 345 -0.77 27.33 -10.38
C THR A 345 -0.54 28.85 -10.28
N GLU A 346 -0.74 29.46 -9.12
CA GLU A 346 -0.51 30.89 -8.89
C GLU A 346 0.97 31.24 -8.64
N SER A 347 1.83 30.22 -8.42
CA SER A 347 3.25 30.41 -8.09
C SER A 347 4.13 29.55 -9.01
N PRO A 348 4.30 29.94 -10.29
CA PRO A 348 5.16 29.19 -11.20
C PRO A 348 6.61 29.10 -10.68
N VAL A 349 7.21 27.93 -10.86
CA VAL A 349 8.63 27.67 -10.52
C VAL A 349 9.55 28.03 -11.68
N LEU A 350 9.03 27.99 -12.92
CA LEU A 350 9.75 28.39 -14.13
C LEU A 350 8.92 29.40 -14.91
N HIS A 351 9.58 30.46 -15.38
CA HIS A 351 8.96 31.58 -16.09
C HIS A 351 9.62 31.77 -17.46
N ASN A 352 8.83 31.57 -18.51
CA ASN A 352 9.21 31.93 -19.89
C ASN A 352 10.60 31.39 -20.32
N ILE A 353 10.89 30.14 -20.00
CA ILE A 353 12.16 29.49 -20.31
C ILE A 353 12.23 29.16 -21.81
N SER A 354 13.27 29.68 -22.50
CA SER A 354 13.50 29.41 -23.92
C SER A 354 14.98 29.18 -24.18
N PHE A 355 15.30 27.98 -24.72
CA PHE A 355 16.64 27.63 -25.17
C PHE A 355 16.57 26.45 -26.14
N LYS A 356 17.67 26.20 -26.84
CA LYS A 356 17.83 25.10 -27.78
C LYS A 356 19.14 24.38 -27.51
N ALA A 357 19.12 23.06 -27.67
CA ALA A 357 20.31 22.20 -27.66
C ALA A 357 20.36 21.41 -28.97
N LYS A 358 21.50 21.43 -29.62
CA LYS A 358 21.77 20.64 -30.84
C LYS A 358 22.35 19.28 -30.49
N PRO A 359 22.20 18.28 -31.37
CA PRO A 359 22.87 17.00 -31.20
C PRO A 359 24.36 17.16 -30.92
N GLY A 360 24.87 16.44 -29.93
CA GLY A 360 26.29 16.50 -29.53
C GLY A 360 26.68 17.67 -28.63
N GLU A 361 25.77 18.62 -28.35
CA GLU A 361 26.04 19.74 -27.44
C GLU A 361 25.89 19.34 -25.96
N THR A 362 26.75 19.90 -25.11
CA THR A 362 26.63 19.83 -23.66
C THR A 362 26.09 21.15 -23.12
N ILE A 363 24.90 21.13 -22.53
CA ILE A 363 24.30 22.29 -21.88
C ILE A 363 24.31 22.10 -20.36
N ALA A 364 24.80 23.11 -19.66
CA ALA A 364 24.83 23.10 -18.21
C ALA A 364 23.86 24.12 -17.60
N PHE A 365 23.26 23.76 -16.50
CA PHE A 365 22.37 24.61 -15.71
C PHE A 365 22.99 24.88 -14.35
N ILE A 366 23.13 26.15 -13.99
CA ILE A 366 23.64 26.60 -12.69
C ILE A 366 22.74 27.70 -12.12
N GLY A 367 22.76 27.86 -10.82
CA GLY A 367 21.98 28.87 -10.08
C GLY A 367 21.83 28.48 -8.62
N SER A 368 21.22 29.36 -7.84
CA SER A 368 20.95 29.14 -6.41
C SER A 368 20.03 27.92 -6.16
N THR A 369 20.06 27.41 -4.93
CA THR A 369 19.09 26.38 -4.51
C THR A 369 17.69 26.94 -4.63
N GLY A 370 16.77 26.20 -5.22
CA GLY A 370 15.39 26.65 -5.46
C GLY A 370 15.18 27.47 -6.74
N SER A 371 16.22 27.66 -7.60
CA SER A 371 16.09 28.38 -8.87
C SER A 371 15.35 27.63 -9.99
N GLY A 372 14.85 26.40 -9.76
CA GLY A 372 14.06 25.64 -10.72
C GLY A 372 14.84 24.66 -11.61
N LYS A 373 16.17 24.46 -11.38
CA LYS A 373 17.02 23.57 -12.22
C LYS A 373 16.51 22.15 -12.36
N SER A 374 16.24 21.47 -11.25
CA SER A 374 15.72 20.10 -11.25
C SER A 374 14.31 20.03 -11.84
N SER A 375 13.47 21.00 -11.57
CA SER A 375 12.13 21.08 -12.17
C SER A 375 12.21 21.18 -13.69
N LEU A 376 13.14 21.98 -14.23
CA LEU A 376 13.35 22.15 -15.66
C LEU A 376 13.69 20.81 -16.34
N VAL A 377 14.66 20.07 -15.80
CA VAL A 377 15.10 18.81 -16.43
C VAL A 377 14.09 17.68 -16.27
N GLN A 378 13.22 17.72 -15.25
CA GLN A 378 12.15 16.74 -15.03
C GLN A 378 11.00 16.87 -16.03
N LEU A 379 10.84 18.02 -16.68
CA LEU A 379 9.84 18.22 -17.73
C LEU A 379 10.19 17.48 -19.02
N ILE A 380 11.47 17.24 -19.30
CA ILE A 380 11.93 16.62 -20.55
C ILE A 380 11.45 15.16 -20.69
N PRO A 381 11.60 14.27 -19.66
CA PRO A 381 11.01 12.93 -19.69
C PRO A 381 9.51 12.91 -19.45
N ARG A 382 8.89 14.10 -19.42
CA ARG A 382 7.46 14.30 -19.14
C ARG A 382 7.06 13.64 -17.82
N PHE A 383 7.76 14.00 -16.72
CA PHE A 383 7.30 13.66 -15.37
C PHE A 383 6.18 14.59 -14.91
N TYR A 384 6.14 15.78 -15.49
CA TYR A 384 5.08 16.78 -15.38
C TYR A 384 4.85 17.42 -16.76
N ASP A 385 3.64 17.87 -17.04
CA ASP A 385 3.33 18.69 -18.21
C ASP A 385 3.56 20.17 -17.92
N VAL A 386 3.97 20.93 -18.94
CA VAL A 386 4.17 22.38 -18.82
C VAL A 386 2.83 23.12 -18.64
N THR A 387 2.84 24.23 -17.90
CA THR A 387 1.65 25.07 -17.73
C THR A 387 1.40 25.94 -18.97
N LEU A 388 2.45 26.53 -19.55
CA LEU A 388 2.41 27.28 -20.80
C LEU A 388 3.65 26.95 -21.64
N GLY A 389 3.56 27.15 -22.95
CA GLY A 389 4.63 26.84 -23.86
C GLY A 389 4.70 25.38 -24.25
N ARG A 390 5.85 24.94 -24.76
CA ARG A 390 6.07 23.58 -25.22
C ARG A 390 7.55 23.18 -25.13
N ILE A 391 7.77 21.87 -25.03
CA ILE A 391 9.09 21.26 -25.06
C ILE A 391 9.13 20.34 -26.26
N LEU A 392 10.08 20.56 -27.14
CA LEU A 392 10.27 19.75 -28.34
C LEU A 392 11.51 18.88 -28.17
N VAL A 393 11.34 17.59 -28.35
CA VAL A 393 12.43 16.61 -28.48
C VAL A 393 12.42 16.15 -29.93
N ASP A 394 13.56 16.30 -30.62
CA ASP A 394 13.70 15.95 -32.05
C ASP A 394 12.63 16.64 -32.94
N GLY A 395 12.21 17.85 -32.55
CA GLY A 395 11.21 18.64 -33.26
C GLY A 395 9.75 18.29 -32.98
N VAL A 396 9.47 17.30 -32.14
CA VAL A 396 8.14 16.85 -31.75
C VAL A 396 7.86 17.24 -30.29
N ASP A 397 6.66 17.77 -30.02
CA ASP A 397 6.24 18.10 -28.64
C ASP A 397 6.22 16.83 -27.77
N VAL A 398 6.76 16.91 -26.56
CA VAL A 398 6.81 15.77 -25.62
C VAL A 398 5.42 15.19 -25.33
N ARG A 399 4.35 15.98 -25.50
CA ARG A 399 2.96 15.57 -25.33
C ARG A 399 2.43 14.71 -26.48
N ASP A 400 3.02 14.86 -27.67
CA ASP A 400 2.63 14.13 -28.88
C ASP A 400 3.36 12.80 -29.04
N TYR A 401 4.36 12.55 -28.21
CA TYR A 401 5.06 11.27 -28.18
C TYR A 401 4.27 10.16 -27.52
N ASN A 402 4.47 8.92 -28.03
CA ASN A 402 4.29 7.76 -27.16
C ASN A 402 5.27 7.86 -25.98
N LEU A 403 4.74 7.87 -24.75
CA LEU A 403 5.52 8.16 -23.54
C LEU A 403 6.71 7.19 -23.34
N LYS A 404 6.52 5.91 -23.69
CA LYS A 404 7.60 4.90 -23.63
C LYS A 404 8.69 5.18 -24.68
N ALA A 405 8.28 5.63 -25.87
CA ALA A 405 9.22 5.99 -26.92
C ALA A 405 10.04 7.23 -26.55
N LEU A 406 9.41 8.28 -26.02
CA LEU A 406 10.09 9.47 -25.49
C LEU A 406 11.14 9.07 -24.44
N ARG A 407 10.72 8.31 -23.44
CA ARG A 407 11.60 7.90 -22.34
C ARG A 407 12.72 6.95 -22.77
N ARG A 408 12.55 6.20 -23.86
CA ARG A 408 13.67 5.41 -24.42
C ARG A 408 14.81 6.28 -24.94
N LYS A 409 14.50 7.44 -25.51
CA LYS A 409 15.48 8.42 -26.02
C LYS A 409 16.26 9.13 -24.91
N ILE A 410 15.82 9.06 -23.64
CA ILE A 410 16.35 9.84 -22.53
C ILE A 410 17.04 8.92 -21.50
N GLY A 411 18.29 9.21 -21.17
CA GLY A 411 19.01 8.63 -20.03
C GLY A 411 18.97 9.62 -18.87
N PHE A 412 18.08 9.39 -17.90
CA PHE A 412 17.92 10.28 -16.74
C PHE A 412 18.68 9.75 -15.53
N ILE A 413 19.57 10.57 -14.98
CA ILE A 413 20.37 10.26 -13.79
C ILE A 413 19.94 11.23 -12.68
N PRO A 414 19.17 10.76 -11.69
CA PRO A 414 18.64 11.62 -10.64
C PRO A 414 19.73 12.06 -9.65
N GLN A 415 19.48 13.14 -8.94
CA GLN A 415 20.33 13.66 -7.88
C GLN A 415 20.62 12.60 -6.81
N LYS A 416 19.58 11.88 -6.38
CA LYS A 416 19.70 10.77 -5.42
C LYS A 416 19.63 9.44 -6.15
N ALA A 417 20.77 8.76 -6.26
CA ALA A 417 20.84 7.44 -6.89
C ALA A 417 19.96 6.42 -6.15
N LEU A 418 19.03 5.82 -6.86
CA LEU A 418 18.20 4.71 -6.38
C LEU A 418 18.63 3.41 -7.04
N LEU A 419 18.97 2.41 -6.22
CA LEU A 419 19.29 1.06 -6.65
C LEU A 419 18.25 0.08 -6.11
N PHE A 420 17.90 -0.90 -6.94
CA PHE A 420 16.95 -1.95 -6.55
C PHE A 420 17.69 -3.11 -5.88
N THR A 421 17.00 -3.82 -5.01
CA THR A 421 17.49 -5.09 -4.46
C THR A 421 17.69 -6.09 -5.60
N GLY A 422 18.83 -6.79 -5.59
CA GLY A 422 19.23 -7.71 -6.64
C GLY A 422 20.74 -7.64 -6.88
N THR A 423 21.23 -7.97 -8.07
CA THR A 423 22.66 -7.91 -8.39
C THR A 423 23.08 -6.55 -8.98
N ILE A 424 24.37 -6.27 -8.97
CA ILE A 424 24.94 -5.10 -9.67
C ILE A 424 24.59 -5.16 -11.17
N GLY A 425 24.75 -6.35 -11.78
CA GLY A 425 24.46 -6.55 -13.20
C GLY A 425 22.99 -6.30 -13.54
N GLU A 426 22.04 -6.78 -12.75
CA GLU A 426 20.61 -6.51 -12.92
C GLU A 426 20.29 -5.02 -12.82
N ASN A 427 20.90 -4.33 -11.87
CA ASN A 427 20.72 -2.89 -11.71
C ASN A 427 21.20 -2.08 -12.90
N ILE A 428 22.29 -2.47 -13.53
CA ILE A 428 22.79 -1.80 -14.75
C ILE A 428 21.92 -2.17 -15.96
N ARG A 429 21.54 -3.46 -16.11
CA ARG A 429 20.64 -3.94 -17.17
C ARG A 429 19.24 -3.33 -17.12
N TYR A 430 18.86 -2.71 -16.02
CA TYR A 430 17.63 -1.92 -15.97
C TYR A 430 17.58 -0.81 -17.04
N GLY A 431 18.74 -0.30 -17.48
CA GLY A 431 18.85 0.62 -18.62
C GLY A 431 18.69 -0.06 -19.99
N LYS A 432 19.15 -1.31 -20.11
CA LYS A 432 19.06 -2.14 -21.32
C LYS A 432 19.03 -3.61 -20.92
N GLU A 433 17.83 -4.23 -20.98
CA GLU A 433 17.56 -5.59 -20.48
C GLU A 433 18.54 -6.64 -21.06
N ASN A 434 18.77 -6.61 -22.38
CA ASN A 434 19.63 -7.57 -23.09
C ASN A 434 21.08 -7.07 -23.24
N ALA A 435 21.59 -6.23 -22.32
CA ALA A 435 22.96 -5.76 -22.38
C ALA A 435 23.94 -6.93 -22.21
N SER A 436 24.88 -7.04 -23.15
CA SER A 436 25.97 -8.02 -23.09
C SER A 436 26.94 -7.71 -21.96
N HIS A 437 27.75 -8.69 -21.58
CA HIS A 437 28.84 -8.47 -20.61
C HIS A 437 29.83 -7.41 -21.04
N GLU A 438 30.08 -7.31 -22.34
CA GLU A 438 30.96 -6.30 -22.92
C GLU A 438 30.37 -4.89 -22.79
N GLU A 439 29.06 -4.73 -23.06
CA GLU A 439 28.35 -3.47 -22.87
C GLU A 439 28.30 -3.05 -21.40
N LEU A 440 28.13 -4.01 -20.47
CA LEU A 440 28.23 -3.74 -19.03
C LEU A 440 29.64 -3.24 -18.65
N ASN A 441 30.69 -3.90 -19.17
CA ASN A 441 32.07 -3.50 -18.92
C ASN A 441 32.38 -2.10 -19.46
N GLN A 442 31.92 -1.78 -20.68
CA GLN A 442 32.07 -0.46 -21.27
C GLN A 442 31.34 0.62 -20.43
N ALA A 443 30.09 0.37 -20.07
CA ALA A 443 29.31 1.31 -19.29
C ALA A 443 29.89 1.56 -17.88
N THR A 444 30.41 0.52 -17.24
CA THR A 444 31.03 0.63 -15.91
C THR A 444 32.42 1.27 -15.97
N ASP A 445 33.18 1.08 -17.06
CA ASP A 445 34.46 1.78 -17.28
C ASP A 445 34.21 3.29 -17.44
N VAL A 446 33.27 3.68 -18.29
CA VAL A 446 32.87 5.09 -18.47
C VAL A 446 32.41 5.69 -17.14
N ALA A 447 31.57 5.00 -16.40
CA ALA A 447 31.02 5.45 -15.09
C ALA A 447 32.06 5.36 -13.97
N GLN A 448 33.30 4.95 -14.21
CA GLN A 448 34.34 4.74 -13.21
C GLN A 448 33.91 3.77 -12.10
N ALA A 449 33.05 2.80 -12.44
CA ALA A 449 32.50 1.82 -11.50
C ALA A 449 33.26 0.48 -11.54
N LYS A 450 34.03 0.21 -12.62
CA LYS A 450 34.65 -1.08 -12.88
C LYS A 450 35.58 -1.51 -11.76
N GLU A 451 36.45 -0.63 -11.25
CA GLU A 451 37.42 -0.94 -10.21
C GLU A 451 36.78 -1.50 -8.93
N PHE A 452 35.73 -0.84 -8.41
CA PHE A 452 35.07 -1.32 -7.20
C PHE A 452 34.18 -2.57 -7.45
N ILE A 453 33.71 -2.78 -8.68
CA ILE A 453 32.99 -4.00 -9.06
C ILE A 453 33.96 -5.18 -9.10
N ASP A 454 35.12 -4.99 -9.78
CA ASP A 454 36.16 -6.03 -9.87
C ASP A 454 36.80 -6.38 -8.53
N SER A 455 36.76 -5.46 -7.55
CA SER A 455 37.20 -5.72 -6.17
C SER A 455 36.24 -6.60 -5.38
N LYS A 456 35.03 -6.82 -5.85
CA LYS A 456 34.05 -7.71 -5.23
C LYS A 456 34.26 -9.15 -5.70
N GLU A 457 34.05 -10.11 -4.81
CA GLU A 457 34.25 -11.55 -5.09
C GLU A 457 33.34 -12.03 -6.25
N GLU A 458 32.06 -11.63 -6.23
CA GLU A 458 31.07 -12.01 -7.24
C GLU A 458 30.92 -10.98 -8.37
N ARG A 459 31.72 -9.92 -8.40
CA ARG A 459 31.69 -8.86 -9.45
C ARG A 459 30.29 -8.36 -9.74
N TYR A 460 29.79 -8.56 -10.98
CA TYR A 460 28.45 -8.13 -11.43
C TYR A 460 27.31 -8.90 -10.73
N ASP A 461 27.57 -10.10 -10.21
CA ASP A 461 26.59 -10.92 -9.50
C ASP A 461 26.52 -10.57 -8.00
N SER A 462 27.38 -9.65 -7.53
CA SER A 462 27.37 -9.18 -6.16
C SER A 462 26.02 -8.57 -5.77
N HIS A 463 25.48 -9.02 -4.64
CA HIS A 463 24.17 -8.61 -4.14
C HIS A 463 24.14 -7.17 -3.64
N LEU A 464 23.10 -6.44 -4.02
CA LEU A 464 22.76 -5.11 -3.53
C LEU A 464 21.55 -5.20 -2.58
N ALA A 465 21.73 -4.67 -1.38
CA ALA A 465 20.64 -4.51 -0.42
C ALA A 465 19.67 -3.40 -0.87
N GLU A 466 18.51 -3.33 -0.23
CA GLU A 466 17.48 -2.33 -0.49
C GLU A 466 18.07 -0.89 -0.50
N GLY A 467 17.77 -0.16 -1.57
CA GLY A 467 18.31 1.18 -1.81
C GLY A 467 19.84 1.23 -1.94
N GLY A 468 20.50 0.08 -2.16
CA GLY A 468 21.95 -0.02 -2.22
C GLY A 468 22.62 0.34 -0.89
N SER A 469 22.01 0.06 0.27
CA SER A 469 22.50 0.47 1.58
C SER A 469 23.89 -0.08 1.94
N ASN A 470 24.33 -1.13 1.23
CA ASN A 470 25.67 -1.72 1.36
C ASN A 470 26.73 -1.07 0.43
N LEU A 471 26.40 0.06 -0.22
CA LEU A 471 27.31 0.84 -1.05
C LEU A 471 27.49 2.27 -0.51
N SER A 472 28.65 2.89 -0.81
CA SER A 472 28.86 4.32 -0.56
C SER A 472 28.03 5.17 -1.52
N GLY A 473 27.78 6.44 -1.18
CA GLY A 473 27.02 7.38 -2.03
C GLY A 473 27.62 7.51 -3.44
N GLY A 474 28.94 7.64 -3.54
CA GLY A 474 29.65 7.71 -4.81
C GLY A 474 29.58 6.42 -5.64
N GLN A 475 29.58 5.23 -4.99
CA GLN A 475 29.39 3.96 -5.69
C GLN A 475 27.98 3.83 -6.26
N LYS A 476 26.95 4.22 -5.49
CA LYS A 476 25.56 4.25 -5.97
C LYS A 476 25.41 5.16 -7.18
N GLN A 477 26.01 6.35 -7.12
CA GLN A 477 25.92 7.32 -8.20
C GLN A 477 26.60 6.80 -9.48
N ARG A 478 27.78 6.19 -9.36
CA ARG A 478 28.48 5.56 -10.49
C ARG A 478 27.66 4.43 -11.12
N LEU A 479 26.98 3.60 -10.35
CA LEU A 479 26.08 2.58 -10.89
C LEU A 479 24.84 3.18 -11.57
N SER A 480 24.30 4.28 -11.04
CA SER A 480 23.20 5.01 -11.69
C SER A 480 23.62 5.61 -13.03
N ILE A 481 24.84 6.12 -13.10
CA ILE A 481 25.43 6.61 -14.36
C ILE A 481 25.66 5.45 -15.34
N ALA A 482 26.23 4.32 -14.88
CA ALA A 482 26.42 3.13 -15.72
C ALA A 482 25.10 2.61 -16.32
N ARG A 483 24.00 2.66 -15.54
CA ARG A 483 22.64 2.33 -15.99
C ARG A 483 22.17 3.22 -17.15
N ALA A 484 22.49 4.51 -17.12
CA ALA A 484 22.16 5.44 -18.20
C ALA A 484 23.07 5.25 -19.41
N VAL A 485 24.37 5.02 -19.18
CA VAL A 485 25.37 4.83 -20.26
C VAL A 485 25.11 3.56 -21.06
N VAL A 486 24.76 2.43 -20.40
CA VAL A 486 24.48 1.16 -21.10
C VAL A 486 23.29 1.27 -22.05
N LYS A 487 22.35 2.18 -21.77
CA LYS A 487 21.17 2.46 -22.59
C LYS A 487 21.49 3.12 -23.92
N ARG A 488 22.56 3.92 -24.01
CA ARG A 488 22.96 4.73 -25.16
C ARG A 488 21.83 5.60 -25.72
N PRO A 489 21.25 6.49 -24.89
CA PRO A 489 20.14 7.35 -25.27
C PRO A 489 20.61 8.50 -26.19
N ASP A 490 19.64 9.16 -26.87
CA ASP A 490 19.87 10.35 -27.67
C ASP A 490 20.09 11.62 -26.78
N LEU A 491 19.55 11.59 -25.54
CA LEU A 491 19.64 12.69 -24.56
C LEU A 491 20.08 12.14 -23.21
N TYR A 492 21.14 12.68 -22.62
CA TYR A 492 21.56 12.40 -21.25
C TYR A 492 21.17 13.57 -20.34
N ILE A 493 20.57 13.28 -19.19
CA ILE A 493 20.19 14.27 -18.18
C ILE A 493 20.84 13.89 -16.85
N PHE A 494 21.74 14.73 -16.37
CA PHE A 494 22.43 14.61 -15.09
C PHE A 494 21.86 15.65 -14.12
N ASP A 495 20.99 15.25 -13.21
CA ASP A 495 20.43 16.13 -12.18
C ASP A 495 21.32 16.09 -10.93
N ASP A 496 22.28 17.02 -10.84
CA ASP A 496 23.28 17.17 -9.75
C ASP A 496 24.03 15.86 -9.40
N SER A 497 24.22 15.01 -10.41
CA SER A 497 24.67 13.62 -10.22
C SER A 497 26.17 13.49 -9.94
N PHE A 498 26.94 14.56 -10.10
CA PHE A 498 28.39 14.56 -9.87
C PHE A 498 28.77 15.01 -8.46
N SER A 499 27.87 15.60 -7.71
CA SER A 499 28.14 16.18 -6.38
C SER A 499 28.62 15.17 -5.33
N ALA A 500 28.23 13.91 -5.47
CA ALA A 500 28.64 12.82 -4.58
C ALA A 500 29.99 12.19 -4.94
N LEU A 501 30.65 12.65 -6.01
CA LEU A 501 31.92 12.13 -6.48
C LEU A 501 33.08 13.02 -6.02
N ASP A 502 34.24 12.38 -5.82
CA ASP A 502 35.47 13.12 -5.62
C ASP A 502 35.97 13.77 -6.95
N TYR A 503 36.75 14.81 -6.85
CA TYR A 503 37.20 15.62 -7.99
C TYR A 503 37.89 14.81 -9.09
N LYS A 504 38.72 13.82 -8.70
CA LYS A 504 39.50 13.02 -9.66
C LYS A 504 38.57 12.07 -10.44
N THR A 505 37.65 11.42 -9.72
CA THR A 505 36.67 10.53 -10.34
C THR A 505 35.72 11.32 -11.23
N ASP A 506 35.21 12.49 -10.79
CA ASP A 506 34.35 13.39 -11.56
C ASP A 506 35.03 13.81 -12.88
N ALA A 507 36.24 14.32 -12.82
CA ALA A 507 36.98 14.77 -14.02
C ALA A 507 37.25 13.61 -15.01
N THR A 508 37.62 12.43 -14.51
CA THR A 508 37.87 11.25 -15.34
C THR A 508 36.58 10.75 -15.98
N LEU A 509 35.50 10.68 -15.21
CA LEU A 509 34.18 10.25 -15.69
C LEU A 509 33.68 11.19 -16.80
N ARG A 510 33.73 12.52 -16.61
CA ARG A 510 33.28 13.49 -17.62
C ARG A 510 34.10 13.39 -18.92
N ARG A 511 35.41 13.19 -18.84
CA ARG A 511 36.24 12.97 -20.01
C ARG A 511 35.83 11.71 -20.78
N ARG A 512 35.62 10.57 -20.05
CA ARG A 512 35.16 9.31 -20.65
C ARG A 512 33.74 9.42 -21.20
N LEU A 513 32.88 10.13 -20.50
CA LEU A 513 31.50 10.35 -20.93
C LEU A 513 31.48 11.11 -22.27
N LYS A 514 32.31 12.16 -22.42
CA LYS A 514 32.41 12.93 -23.67
C LYS A 514 32.80 12.08 -24.88
N GLU A 515 33.61 11.02 -24.67
CA GLU A 515 34.00 10.08 -25.74
C GLU A 515 32.82 9.27 -26.27
N VAL A 516 31.83 8.93 -25.40
CA VAL A 516 30.68 8.07 -25.75
C VAL A 516 29.38 8.84 -26.01
N THR A 517 29.37 10.16 -25.78
CA THR A 517 28.22 11.04 -25.99
C THR A 517 28.39 12.02 -27.16
N GLN A 518 29.33 11.79 -28.07
CA GLN A 518 29.64 12.72 -29.18
C GLN A 518 28.42 13.01 -30.07
N ASP A 519 27.55 12.01 -30.26
CA ASP A 519 26.32 12.12 -31.06
C ASP A 519 25.07 12.39 -30.22
N ALA A 520 25.18 12.47 -28.88
CA ALA A 520 24.09 12.65 -27.97
C ALA A 520 24.16 14.01 -27.27
N THR A 521 23.01 14.61 -27.01
CA THR A 521 22.94 15.84 -26.22
C THR A 521 23.03 15.54 -24.73
N VAL A 522 23.87 16.31 -24.03
CA VAL A 522 24.10 16.15 -22.59
C VAL A 522 23.60 17.39 -21.84
N LEU A 523 22.73 17.15 -20.88
CA LEU A 523 22.22 18.19 -19.98
C LEU A 523 22.77 17.95 -18.57
N ILE A 524 23.41 18.94 -17.99
CA ILE A 524 24.04 18.84 -16.68
C ILE A 524 23.47 19.91 -15.76
N VAL A 525 22.73 19.51 -14.75
CA VAL A 525 22.45 20.37 -13.60
C VAL A 525 23.60 20.23 -12.62
N ALA A 526 24.24 21.32 -12.26
CA ALA A 526 25.33 21.29 -11.30
C ALA A 526 25.28 22.48 -10.32
N GLN A 527 25.84 22.23 -9.14
CA GLN A 527 26.09 23.26 -8.13
C GLN A 527 27.55 23.73 -8.17
N ARG A 528 28.45 22.98 -8.80
CA ARG A 528 29.88 23.28 -8.87
C ARG A 528 30.25 23.81 -10.26
N VAL A 529 30.88 24.99 -10.31
CA VAL A 529 31.35 25.60 -11.57
C VAL A 529 32.39 24.71 -12.26
N GLY A 530 33.28 24.07 -11.48
CA GLY A 530 34.31 23.15 -12.04
C GLY A 530 33.71 21.94 -12.77
N THR A 531 32.44 21.57 -12.55
CA THR A 531 31.78 20.49 -13.28
C THR A 531 31.28 20.93 -14.66
N ILE A 532 31.05 22.23 -14.88
CA ILE A 532 30.33 22.76 -16.05
C ILE A 532 31.17 23.72 -16.92
N MET A 533 32.37 24.04 -16.50
CA MET A 533 33.19 25.06 -17.22
C MET A 533 33.51 24.67 -18.67
N ASP A 534 33.53 23.36 -18.98
CA ASP A 534 33.80 22.84 -20.33
C ASP A 534 32.52 22.63 -21.17
N ALA A 535 31.34 23.06 -20.67
CA ALA A 535 30.09 22.96 -21.41
C ALA A 535 30.04 23.92 -22.60
N ASP A 536 29.41 23.48 -23.68
CA ASP A 536 29.26 24.32 -24.91
C ASP A 536 28.39 25.54 -24.62
N GLN A 537 27.43 25.39 -23.69
CA GLN A 537 26.58 26.46 -23.23
C GLN A 537 26.26 26.27 -21.74
N ILE A 538 26.36 27.34 -20.98
CA ILE A 538 25.91 27.41 -19.58
C ILE A 538 24.73 28.36 -19.51
N ILE A 539 23.65 27.88 -18.88
CA ILE A 539 22.42 28.65 -18.59
C ILE A 539 22.38 28.93 -17.09
N VAL A 540 22.38 30.22 -16.75
CA VAL A 540 22.27 30.67 -15.36
C VAL A 540 20.82 30.92 -15.04
N LEU A 541 20.28 30.18 -14.04
CA LEU A 541 18.92 30.28 -13.57
C LEU A 541 18.87 31.02 -12.23
N ASP A 542 17.99 32.01 -12.12
CA ASP A 542 17.65 32.66 -10.86
C ASP A 542 16.14 32.86 -10.78
N LYS A 543 15.53 32.46 -9.65
CA LYS A 543 14.08 32.57 -9.39
C LYS A 543 13.18 32.13 -10.54
N GLY A 544 13.56 31.03 -11.20
CA GLY A 544 12.78 30.45 -12.30
C GLY A 544 12.97 31.11 -13.67
N GLU A 545 13.88 32.07 -13.81
CA GLU A 545 14.18 32.76 -15.07
C GLU A 545 15.61 32.53 -15.54
N ILE A 546 15.85 32.60 -16.84
CA ILE A 546 17.21 32.60 -17.43
C ILE A 546 17.77 34.00 -17.31
N VAL A 547 18.77 34.19 -16.43
CA VAL A 547 19.44 35.48 -16.20
C VAL A 547 20.80 35.59 -16.89
N GLY A 548 21.30 34.51 -17.48
CA GLY A 548 22.53 34.49 -18.22
C GLY A 548 22.66 33.25 -19.11
N ARG A 549 23.33 33.41 -20.26
CA ARG A 549 23.58 32.35 -21.24
C ARG A 549 24.87 32.60 -21.96
N GLY A 550 25.77 31.63 -22.02
CA GLY A 550 27.04 31.76 -22.71
C GLY A 550 28.03 30.67 -22.31
N ARG A 551 29.28 30.78 -22.70
CA ARG A 551 30.38 29.96 -22.22
C ARG A 551 30.94 30.47 -20.90
N HIS A 552 31.74 29.66 -20.23
CA HIS A 552 32.33 30.00 -18.92
C HIS A 552 33.04 31.37 -18.94
N GLU A 553 33.93 31.60 -19.88
CA GLU A 553 34.70 32.84 -19.99
C GLU A 553 33.79 34.07 -20.21
N GLU A 554 32.83 33.94 -21.11
CA GLU A 554 31.85 34.98 -21.41
C GLU A 554 31.00 35.35 -20.19
N LEU A 555 30.51 34.35 -19.47
CA LEU A 555 29.70 34.56 -18.27
C LEU A 555 30.51 35.12 -17.11
N MET A 556 31.78 34.82 -16.99
CA MET A 556 32.70 35.43 -16.03
C MET A 556 32.84 36.93 -16.25
N GLU A 557 32.77 37.38 -17.49
CA GLU A 557 32.88 38.82 -17.85
C GLU A 557 31.51 39.52 -17.76
N THR A 558 30.45 38.88 -18.25
CA THR A 558 29.16 39.56 -18.51
C THR A 558 28.10 39.32 -17.42
N ASN A 559 28.20 38.24 -16.65
CA ASN A 559 27.14 37.87 -15.69
C ASN A 559 27.63 37.94 -14.25
N GLY A 560 27.04 38.90 -13.46
CA GLY A 560 27.41 39.11 -12.06
C GLY A 560 27.05 37.94 -11.15
N ILE A 561 25.91 37.30 -11.36
CA ILE A 561 25.44 36.14 -10.57
C ILE A 561 26.36 34.94 -10.80
N TYR A 562 26.71 34.65 -12.07
CA TYR A 562 27.62 33.57 -12.38
C TYR A 562 28.99 33.79 -11.74
N ARG A 563 29.52 35.01 -11.85
CA ARG A 563 30.81 35.41 -11.26
C ARG A 563 30.82 35.28 -9.74
N GLU A 564 29.74 35.64 -9.09
CA GLU A 564 29.60 35.49 -7.63
C GLU A 564 29.65 34.00 -7.23
N ILE A 565 28.90 33.14 -7.93
CA ILE A 565 28.91 31.69 -7.70
C ILE A 565 30.32 31.12 -7.93
N ALA A 566 30.99 31.51 -9.02
CA ALA A 566 32.34 31.05 -9.36
C ALA A 566 33.38 31.50 -8.32
N ASN A 567 33.36 32.75 -7.94
CA ASN A 567 34.32 33.31 -6.99
C ASN A 567 34.11 32.73 -5.57
N SER A 568 32.88 32.47 -5.15
CA SER A 568 32.61 31.84 -3.86
C SER A 568 33.23 30.45 -3.74
N GLN A 569 33.29 29.70 -4.85
CA GLN A 569 33.86 28.36 -4.91
C GLN A 569 35.39 28.34 -5.07
N LEU A 570 35.95 29.35 -5.75
CA LEU A 570 37.40 29.50 -5.90
C LEU A 570 38.06 29.94 -4.59
N ASN A 571 37.44 30.88 -3.86
CA ASN A 571 37.93 31.32 -2.55
C ASN A 571 37.88 30.23 -1.48
N GLN A 572 36.93 29.30 -1.55
CA GLN A 572 36.93 28.10 -0.69
C GLN A 572 38.08 27.13 -0.98
N LYS A 573 38.56 27.04 -2.22
CA LYS A 573 39.70 26.21 -2.58
C LYS A 573 41.02 26.72 -2.00
N SER A 574 41.24 28.02 -1.99
CA SER A 574 42.46 28.63 -1.44
C SER A 574 42.55 28.50 0.08
N LEU A 575 41.42 28.38 0.79
CA LEU A 575 41.34 28.19 2.25
C LEU A 575 41.48 26.71 2.71
N THR A 576 41.46 25.76 1.77
CA THR A 576 41.54 24.31 2.08
C THR A 576 42.89 23.72 1.62
N GLU A 577 43.74 24.48 0.95
CA GLU A 577 45.10 24.09 0.52
C GLU A 577 46.23 24.65 1.43
N ASP A 578 45.86 25.45 2.46
CA ASP A 578 46.72 25.84 3.60
C ASP A 578 46.37 24.99 4.84
#